data_5026ea2ae43805d26b13b2c4b8d3fd19
#
_entry.id   5026ea2ae43805d26b13b2c4b8d3fd19
#
_cell.length_a   1.000
_cell.length_b   1.000
_cell.length_c   1.000
_cell.angle_alpha   90.00
_cell.angle_beta   90.00
_cell.angle_gamma   90.00
#
_symmetry.space_group_name_H-M   'P 1'
#
loop_
_entity.id
_entity.type
_entity.pdbx_description
1 polymer ?
#
loop_
_entity_poly.entity_id
_entity_poly.type
_entity_poly.pdbx_seq_one_letter_code
_entity_poly.pdbx_strand_id
1 'polypeptide(L)'
;RDRSVSRGLGDVYKRQEIDSLSTGLVFRYGLRNMLMTSRDANSHRWFSWDVFMDAYLHDPVNQRDFSNLFSFMRWNPVPWMEYRSEMQAPVLGKDKISGCREYNNSLRFMPWRSTELVVGHRYLNQHSLLEDSSQLDLRILQRFSEAWAFSGKWRFSLLDGKLDIQEYNVYHNMGSWYLGVGAFVRKNGNKNEFGLGISFTIQQTGDYMPVKFL
;
A
#
# COMPACT_ATOMS: atom_id res chain seq x y z
N ARG A 1 48.29 4.84 15.27
CA ARG A 1 47.58 4.24 14.10
C ARG A 1 46.29 3.51 14.49
N ASP A 2 45.84 3.60 15.75
CA ASP A 2 44.67 2.88 16.27
C ASP A 2 43.44 3.75 16.57
N ARG A 3 43.37 4.95 16.00
CA ARG A 3 42.20 5.85 16.23
C ARG A 3 40.99 5.63 15.31
N SER A 4 41.08 4.79 14.28
CA SER A 4 39.99 4.57 13.34
C SER A 4 39.06 3.41 13.73
N VAL A 5 39.55 2.44 14.52
CA VAL A 5 38.73 1.26 14.92
C VAL A 5 37.78 1.60 16.06
N SER A 6 38.17 2.50 16.97
CA SER A 6 37.33 2.88 18.10
C SER A 6 36.13 3.77 17.73
N ARG A 7 36.19 4.49 16.60
CA ARG A 7 35.05 5.29 16.13
C ARG A 7 33.92 4.44 15.55
N GLY A 8 34.24 3.36 14.85
CA GLY A 8 33.22 2.47 14.28
C GLY A 8 32.43 1.70 15.36
N LEU A 9 33.09 1.27 16.41
CA LEU A 9 32.41 0.58 17.53
C LEU A 9 31.56 1.54 18.37
N GLY A 10 32.01 2.77 18.59
CA GLY A 10 31.22 3.79 19.30
C GLY A 10 29.93 4.17 18.60
N ASP A 11 29.92 4.21 17.26
CA ASP A 11 28.72 4.52 16.48
C ASP A 11 27.73 3.33 16.46
N VAL A 12 28.22 2.11 16.49
CA VAL A 12 27.37 0.91 16.61
C VAL A 12 26.70 0.85 17.99
N TYR A 13 27.45 1.15 19.06
CA TYR A 13 26.88 1.21 20.41
C TYR A 13 25.87 2.35 20.57
N LYS A 14 26.14 3.53 20.00
CA LYS A 14 25.17 4.64 19.99
C LYS A 14 23.89 4.31 19.23
N ARG A 15 23.97 3.56 18.11
CA ARG A 15 22.78 3.09 17.39
C ARG A 15 22.01 2.04 18.19
N GLN A 16 22.69 1.16 18.91
CA GLN A 16 22.03 0.19 19.81
C GLN A 16 21.32 0.85 20.99
N GLU A 17 21.82 1.97 21.50
CA GLU A 17 21.12 2.74 22.53
C GLU A 17 19.90 3.48 21.99
N ILE A 18 19.90 3.87 20.72
CA ILE A 18 18.73 4.50 20.03
C ILE A 18 17.66 3.44 19.74
N ASP A 19 18.06 2.20 19.47
CA ASP A 19 17.15 1.07 19.25
C ASP A 19 16.76 0.37 20.57
N SER A 20 17.14 0.88 21.73
CA SER A 20 16.65 0.38 23.01
C SER A 20 15.14 0.58 23.07
N LEU A 21 14.39 -0.52 22.95
CA LEU A 21 12.95 -0.53 23.13
C LEU A 21 12.63 0.05 24.50
N SER A 22 12.03 1.22 24.52
CA SER A 22 11.51 1.80 25.74
C SER A 22 10.53 0.79 26.35
N THR A 23 10.67 0.49 27.63
CA THR A 23 9.77 -0.42 28.35
C THR A 23 8.38 0.23 28.38
N GLY A 24 7.54 -0.14 27.44
CA GLY A 24 6.14 0.25 27.38
C GLY A 24 5.26 -0.93 27.78
N LEU A 25 4.24 -0.70 28.57
CA LEU A 25 3.20 -1.68 28.84
C LEU A 25 1.99 -1.37 27.97
N VAL A 26 1.71 -2.28 27.02
CA VAL A 26 0.67 -2.10 26.00
C VAL A 26 -0.35 -3.22 26.12
N PHE A 27 -1.60 -2.86 26.19
CA PHE A 27 -2.72 -3.81 26.11
C PHE A 27 -3.47 -3.61 24.80
N ARG A 28 -3.41 -4.62 23.91
CA ARG A 28 -4.16 -4.61 22.63
C ARG A 28 -5.49 -5.31 22.80
N TYR A 29 -6.55 -4.64 22.37
CA TYR A 29 -7.89 -5.20 22.28
C TYR A 29 -8.48 -4.96 20.89
N GLY A 30 -9.28 -5.90 20.43
CA GLY A 30 -9.86 -5.82 19.10
C GLY A 30 -10.82 -6.96 18.79
N LEU A 31 -11.41 -6.86 17.62
CA LEU A 31 -12.33 -7.84 17.07
C LEU A 31 -11.82 -8.29 15.71
N ARG A 32 -11.89 -9.60 15.48
CA ARG A 32 -11.62 -10.20 14.18
C ARG A 32 -12.85 -10.98 13.73
N ASN A 33 -13.40 -10.59 12.58
CA ASN A 33 -14.54 -11.26 11.97
C ASN A 33 -14.13 -11.83 10.61
N MET A 34 -14.54 -13.07 10.34
CA MET A 34 -14.32 -13.70 9.03
C MET A 34 -15.58 -14.45 8.64
N LEU A 35 -16.02 -14.24 7.39
CA LEU A 35 -17.08 -15.03 6.78
C LEU A 35 -16.46 -15.88 5.67
N MET A 36 -16.69 -17.18 5.80
CA MET A 36 -16.14 -18.19 4.89
C MET A 36 -17.27 -19.09 4.41
N THR A 37 -17.22 -19.51 3.17
CA THR A 37 -18.08 -20.57 2.63
C THR A 37 -17.22 -21.71 2.15
N SER A 38 -17.68 -22.94 2.37
CA SER A 38 -17.06 -24.12 1.80
C SER A 38 -17.79 -24.48 0.49
N ARG A 39 -17.05 -24.56 -0.61
CA ARG A 39 -17.56 -24.98 -1.92
C ARG A 39 -16.56 -25.97 -2.52
N ASP A 40 -17.03 -27.13 -2.95
CA ASP A 40 -16.23 -28.14 -3.65
C ASP A 40 -14.91 -28.47 -2.92
N ALA A 41 -14.98 -28.73 -1.60
CA ALA A 41 -13.84 -29.00 -0.70
C ALA A 41 -12.85 -27.83 -0.51
N ASN A 42 -13.08 -26.68 -1.13
CA ASN A 42 -12.29 -25.47 -0.95
C ASN A 42 -13.03 -24.47 -0.06
N SER A 43 -12.32 -23.92 0.93
CA SER A 43 -12.86 -22.83 1.74
C SER A 43 -12.56 -21.48 1.06
N HIS A 44 -13.62 -20.71 0.81
CA HIS A 44 -13.48 -19.37 0.24
C HIS A 44 -13.82 -18.32 1.29
N ARG A 45 -12.86 -17.41 1.57
CA ARG A 45 -13.06 -16.27 2.44
C ARG A 45 -13.56 -15.10 1.60
N TRP A 46 -14.81 -14.69 1.80
CA TRP A 46 -15.38 -13.58 1.06
C TRP A 46 -15.48 -12.28 1.86
N PHE A 47 -15.33 -12.35 3.20
CA PHE A 47 -15.26 -11.17 4.05
C PHE A 47 -14.30 -11.39 5.19
N SER A 48 -13.48 -10.40 5.51
CA SER A 48 -12.72 -10.31 6.76
C SER A 48 -12.65 -8.87 7.22
N TRP A 49 -12.76 -8.69 8.52
CA TRP A 49 -12.70 -7.39 9.16
C TRP A 49 -12.00 -7.49 10.51
N ASP A 50 -10.85 -6.85 10.61
CA ASP A 50 -10.05 -6.77 11.82
C ASP A 50 -10.09 -5.32 12.31
N VAL A 51 -10.48 -5.13 13.57
CA VAL A 51 -10.49 -3.82 14.24
C VAL A 51 -9.76 -3.96 15.55
N PHE A 52 -8.80 -3.10 15.81
CA PHE A 52 -8.09 -3.11 17.10
C PHE A 52 -7.59 -1.72 17.48
N MET A 53 -7.29 -1.59 18.77
CA MET A 53 -6.69 -0.41 19.36
C MET A 53 -5.80 -0.84 20.52
N ASP A 54 -4.73 -0.09 20.77
CA ASP A 54 -3.82 -0.29 21.88
C ASP A 54 -4.10 0.70 23.00
N ALA A 55 -4.19 0.21 24.22
CA ALA A 55 -4.15 1.04 25.43
C ALA A 55 -2.73 1.01 26.00
N TYR A 56 -2.16 2.17 26.21
CA TYR A 56 -0.84 2.34 26.77
C TYR A 56 -0.97 2.55 28.29
N LEU A 57 -0.59 1.56 29.07
CA LEU A 57 -0.51 1.70 30.53
C LEU A 57 0.73 2.49 30.94
N HIS A 58 1.76 2.49 30.10
CA HIS A 58 2.95 3.30 30.23
C HIS A 58 3.52 3.59 28.84
N ASP A 59 3.47 4.85 28.41
CA ASP A 59 4.14 5.36 27.19
C ASP A 59 5.14 6.44 27.61
N PRO A 60 6.43 6.09 27.73
CA PRO A 60 7.45 7.03 28.15
C PRO A 60 7.77 8.10 27.10
N VAL A 61 7.39 7.88 25.85
CA VAL A 61 7.76 8.75 24.72
C VAL A 61 6.68 9.78 24.40
N ASN A 62 5.45 9.32 24.17
CA ASN A 62 4.38 10.20 23.69
C ASN A 62 3.33 10.53 24.76
N GLN A 63 3.38 9.87 25.92
CA GLN A 63 2.41 10.03 27.02
C GLN A 63 0.95 9.89 26.56
N ARG A 64 0.71 8.96 25.63
CA ARG A 64 -0.62 8.65 25.10
C ARG A 64 -1.28 7.58 25.95
N ASP A 65 -2.58 7.72 26.15
CA ASP A 65 -3.39 6.70 26.83
C ASP A 65 -3.83 5.62 25.82
N PHE A 66 -4.07 6.00 24.58
CA PHE A 66 -4.58 5.11 23.52
C PHE A 66 -3.88 5.35 22.18
N SER A 67 -3.73 4.29 21.41
CA SER A 67 -3.36 4.39 20.00
C SER A 67 -4.53 4.88 19.14
N ASN A 68 -4.28 5.07 17.85
CA ASN A 68 -5.35 5.18 16.88
C ASN A 68 -6.14 3.86 16.83
N LEU A 69 -7.40 3.96 16.43
CA LEU A 69 -8.19 2.81 16.01
C LEU A 69 -7.72 2.37 14.64
N PHE A 70 -7.34 1.11 14.50
CA PHE A 70 -6.98 0.48 13.25
C PHE A 70 -8.12 -0.41 12.78
N SER A 71 -8.48 -0.30 11.51
CA SER A 71 -9.51 -1.12 10.88
C SER A 71 -9.02 -1.61 9.53
N PHE A 72 -9.04 -2.92 9.32
CA PHE A 72 -8.63 -3.58 8.08
C PHE A 72 -9.81 -4.43 7.59
N MET A 73 -10.36 -4.06 6.45
CA MET A 73 -11.48 -4.77 5.85
C MET A 73 -11.10 -5.28 4.47
N ARG A 74 -11.46 -6.52 4.19
CA ARG A 74 -11.38 -7.13 2.86
C ARG A 74 -12.70 -7.79 2.55
N TRP A 75 -13.24 -7.48 1.40
CA TRP A 75 -14.54 -7.98 0.95
C TRP A 75 -14.45 -8.45 -0.50
N ASN A 76 -14.74 -9.74 -0.72
CA ASN A 76 -14.73 -10.40 -2.02
C ASN A 76 -16.15 -10.95 -2.30
N PRO A 77 -17.14 -10.10 -2.64
CA PRO A 77 -18.52 -10.54 -2.82
C PRO A 77 -18.66 -11.55 -3.96
N VAL A 78 -17.78 -11.45 -4.94
CA VAL A 78 -17.68 -12.34 -6.10
C VAL A 78 -16.20 -12.55 -6.47
N PRO A 79 -15.83 -13.64 -7.18
CA PRO A 79 -14.43 -13.95 -7.49
C PRO A 79 -13.68 -12.89 -8.31
N TRP A 80 -14.41 -12.06 -9.03
CA TRP A 80 -13.88 -11.01 -9.90
C TRP A 80 -13.88 -9.61 -9.28
N MET A 81 -14.26 -9.49 -8.01
CA MET A 81 -14.30 -8.21 -7.29
C MET A 81 -13.69 -8.34 -5.91
N GLU A 82 -12.76 -7.46 -5.58
CA GLU A 82 -12.16 -7.33 -4.25
C GLU A 82 -12.18 -5.88 -3.82
N TYR A 83 -12.73 -5.61 -2.67
CA TYR A 83 -12.63 -4.32 -1.98
C TYR A 83 -11.77 -4.48 -0.75
N ARG A 84 -10.80 -3.58 -0.58
CA ARG A 84 -9.96 -3.45 0.62
C ARG A 84 -10.10 -2.05 1.18
N SER A 85 -10.21 -1.96 2.49
CA SER A 85 -10.20 -0.71 3.22
C SER A 85 -9.28 -0.83 4.43
N GLU A 86 -8.35 0.08 4.53
CA GLU A 86 -7.46 0.22 5.68
C GLU A 86 -7.68 1.61 6.25
N MET A 87 -7.99 1.68 7.52
CA MET A 87 -8.30 2.93 8.20
C MET A 87 -7.51 3.02 9.49
N GLN A 88 -7.00 4.21 9.74
CA GLN A 88 -6.39 4.59 11.00
C GLN A 88 -6.95 5.95 11.41
N ALA A 89 -7.53 6.04 12.60
CA ALA A 89 -8.09 7.29 13.10
C ALA A 89 -8.02 7.40 14.63
N PRO A 90 -7.76 8.58 15.17
CA PRO A 90 -7.85 8.82 16.61
C PRO A 90 -9.32 8.85 17.05
N VAL A 91 -9.70 7.92 17.91
CA VAL A 91 -11.09 7.82 18.42
C VAL A 91 -11.18 8.17 19.88
N LEU A 92 -10.18 7.77 20.67
CA LEU A 92 -10.10 7.98 22.11
C LEU A 92 -8.85 8.79 22.49
N GLY A 93 -8.87 9.37 23.69
CA GLY A 93 -7.73 10.09 24.25
C GLY A 93 -7.68 11.58 23.89
N LYS A 94 -6.62 12.24 24.34
CA LYS A 94 -6.38 13.69 24.16
C LYS A 94 -6.10 14.05 22.70
N ASP A 95 -5.59 13.13 21.92
CA ASP A 95 -5.18 13.32 20.52
C ASP A 95 -6.33 13.16 19.51
N LYS A 96 -7.56 13.03 19.98
CA LYS A 96 -8.76 12.83 19.14
C LYS A 96 -8.91 13.89 18.03
N ILE A 97 -8.49 15.11 18.28
CA ILE A 97 -8.62 16.24 17.34
C ILE A 97 -7.38 16.34 16.43
N SER A 98 -6.18 16.07 16.98
CA SER A 98 -4.89 16.32 16.32
C SER A 98 -4.15 15.05 15.86
N GLY A 99 -4.76 13.87 16.03
CA GLY A 99 -4.10 12.63 15.67
C GLY A 99 -4.13 12.31 14.16
N CYS A 100 -3.12 11.61 13.68
CA CYS A 100 -3.03 11.17 12.30
C CYS A 100 -4.27 10.38 11.86
N ARG A 101 -4.79 10.74 10.70
CA ARG A 101 -5.91 10.05 10.03
C ARG A 101 -5.42 9.54 8.69
N GLU A 102 -5.57 8.25 8.49
CA GLU A 102 -5.19 7.60 7.24
C GLU A 102 -6.34 6.70 6.79
N TYR A 103 -6.70 6.81 5.50
CA TYR A 103 -7.71 5.98 4.85
C TYR A 103 -7.15 5.52 3.52
N ASN A 104 -6.95 4.22 3.38
CA ASN A 104 -6.54 3.58 2.14
C ASN A 104 -7.66 2.66 1.68
N ASN A 105 -8.30 2.99 0.58
CA ASN A 105 -9.37 2.20 -0.01
C ASN A 105 -8.94 1.74 -1.40
N SER A 106 -9.20 0.50 -1.75
CA SER A 106 -8.96 0.00 -3.09
C SER A 106 -10.06 -0.95 -3.53
N LEU A 107 -10.51 -0.77 -4.76
CA LEU A 107 -11.42 -1.65 -5.44
C LEU A 107 -10.71 -2.25 -6.64
N ARG A 108 -10.57 -3.57 -6.63
CA ARG A 108 -10.10 -4.37 -7.75
C ARG A 108 -11.28 -5.04 -8.42
N PHE A 109 -11.37 -4.90 -9.73
CA PHE A 109 -12.47 -5.38 -10.53
C PHE A 109 -11.94 -6.09 -11.79
N MET A 110 -12.29 -7.35 -11.97
CA MET A 110 -11.86 -8.20 -13.08
C MET A 110 -13.09 -8.74 -13.81
N PRO A 111 -13.79 -7.91 -14.61
CA PRO A 111 -15.03 -8.32 -15.28
C PRO A 111 -14.83 -9.44 -16.26
N TRP A 112 -13.63 -9.53 -16.85
CA TRP A 112 -13.19 -10.57 -17.74
C TRP A 112 -11.78 -11.03 -17.36
N ARG A 113 -11.39 -12.23 -17.76
CA ARG A 113 -10.03 -12.77 -17.52
C ARG A 113 -8.91 -11.93 -18.16
N SER A 114 -9.26 -11.13 -19.15
CA SER A 114 -8.33 -10.27 -19.89
C SER A 114 -8.21 -8.86 -19.34
N THR A 115 -9.10 -8.45 -18.43
CA THR A 115 -9.21 -7.05 -17.97
C THR A 115 -9.18 -6.98 -16.46
N GLU A 116 -8.29 -6.16 -15.95
CA GLU A 116 -8.22 -5.81 -14.52
C GLU A 116 -8.25 -4.30 -14.36
N LEU A 117 -9.15 -3.81 -13.54
CA LEU A 117 -9.27 -2.42 -13.12
C LEU A 117 -9.01 -2.33 -11.63
N VAL A 118 -8.19 -1.38 -11.23
CA VAL A 118 -7.97 -1.06 -9.81
C VAL A 118 -8.19 0.43 -9.61
N VAL A 119 -9.09 0.75 -8.70
CA VAL A 119 -9.34 2.13 -8.25
C VAL A 119 -8.91 2.19 -6.79
N GLY A 120 -7.97 3.05 -6.48
CA GLY A 120 -7.45 3.28 -5.13
C GLY A 120 -7.70 4.72 -4.69
N HIS A 121 -8.05 4.92 -3.44
CA HIS A 121 -8.11 6.23 -2.81
C HIS A 121 -7.29 6.19 -1.54
N ARG A 122 -6.33 7.11 -1.42
CA ARG A 122 -5.52 7.30 -0.23
C ARG A 122 -5.76 8.71 0.30
N TYR A 123 -6.12 8.79 1.57
CA TYR A 123 -6.23 10.03 2.31
C TYR A 123 -5.30 9.98 3.51
N LEU A 124 -4.52 11.04 3.71
CA LEU A 124 -3.60 11.21 4.83
C LEU A 124 -3.76 12.63 5.37
N ASN A 125 -3.94 12.73 6.66
CA ASN A 125 -4.06 14.04 7.33
C ASN A 125 -3.37 14.00 8.69
N GLN A 126 -2.65 15.07 9.03
CA GLN A 126 -1.96 15.25 10.30
C GLN A 126 -0.96 14.14 10.65
N HIS A 127 -0.26 13.62 9.64
CA HIS A 127 0.83 12.66 9.87
C HIS A 127 2.09 13.42 10.33
N SER A 128 2.85 12.84 11.30
CA SER A 128 4.01 13.49 11.91
C SER A 128 5.18 13.75 10.94
N LEU A 129 5.29 12.97 9.87
CA LEU A 129 6.44 13.00 8.94
C LEU A 129 6.03 13.28 7.49
N LEU A 130 4.76 13.12 7.15
CA LEU A 130 4.27 13.24 5.79
C LEU A 130 3.28 14.39 5.69
N GLU A 131 3.30 15.08 4.57
CA GLU A 131 2.33 16.13 4.26
C GLU A 131 0.93 15.55 4.04
N ASP A 132 -0.08 16.35 4.34
CA ASP A 132 -1.47 16.00 4.08
C ASP A 132 -1.68 15.70 2.60
N SER A 133 -2.35 14.61 2.30
CA SER A 133 -2.57 14.18 0.93
C SER A 133 -3.92 13.51 0.75
N SER A 134 -4.50 13.72 -0.42
CA SER A 134 -5.67 12.98 -0.88
C SER A 134 -5.43 12.61 -2.34
N GLN A 135 -5.31 11.32 -2.62
CA GLN A 135 -4.90 10.81 -3.94
C GLN A 135 -5.88 9.76 -4.44
N LEU A 136 -6.21 9.83 -5.70
CA LEU A 136 -6.96 8.81 -6.42
C LEU A 136 -6.03 8.12 -7.42
N ASP A 137 -5.81 6.82 -7.26
CA ASP A 137 -5.07 5.97 -8.18
C ASP A 137 -6.05 5.18 -9.06
N LEU A 138 -5.88 5.28 -10.36
CA LEU A 138 -6.57 4.45 -11.33
C LEU A 138 -5.56 3.61 -12.09
N ARG A 139 -5.77 2.30 -12.18
CA ARG A 139 -4.92 1.37 -12.94
C ARG A 139 -5.79 0.48 -13.81
N ILE A 140 -5.34 0.25 -15.02
CA ILE A 140 -5.95 -0.70 -15.95
C ILE A 140 -4.87 -1.66 -16.45
N LEU A 141 -5.19 -2.93 -16.50
CA LEU A 141 -4.44 -3.94 -17.24
C LEU A 141 -5.38 -4.60 -18.22
N GLN A 142 -5.04 -4.55 -19.51
CA GLN A 142 -5.82 -5.15 -20.57
C GLN A 142 -4.92 -6.11 -21.35
N ARG A 143 -5.30 -7.38 -21.43
CA ARG A 143 -4.68 -8.36 -22.31
C ARG A 143 -5.47 -8.42 -23.62
N PHE A 144 -4.83 -8.15 -24.73
CA PHE A 144 -5.45 -8.23 -26.06
C PHE A 144 -5.32 -9.62 -26.65
N SER A 145 -4.24 -10.32 -26.30
CA SER A 145 -3.96 -11.68 -26.74
C SER A 145 -3.02 -12.37 -25.74
N GLU A 146 -2.62 -13.61 -26.01
CA GLU A 146 -1.58 -14.31 -25.24
C GLU A 146 -0.21 -13.62 -25.35
N ALA A 147 0.01 -12.91 -26.47
CA ALA A 147 1.28 -12.24 -26.75
C ALA A 147 1.31 -10.78 -26.28
N TRP A 148 0.18 -10.08 -26.21
CA TRP A 148 0.14 -8.63 -25.99
C TRP A 148 -0.74 -8.20 -24.84
N ALA A 149 -0.22 -7.28 -24.03
CA ALA A 149 -0.98 -6.58 -22.99
C ALA A 149 -0.61 -5.11 -22.91
N PHE A 150 -1.51 -4.34 -22.34
CA PHE A 150 -1.36 -2.92 -22.05
C PHE A 150 -1.63 -2.67 -20.57
N SER A 151 -0.87 -1.78 -19.95
CA SER A 151 -1.22 -1.21 -18.66
C SER A 151 -1.19 0.32 -18.69
N GLY A 152 -2.16 0.90 -18.00
CA GLY A 152 -2.23 2.34 -17.74
C GLY A 152 -2.33 2.59 -16.24
N LYS A 153 -1.68 3.65 -15.77
CA LYS A 153 -1.77 4.09 -14.38
C LYS A 153 -1.86 5.60 -14.34
N TRP A 154 -2.80 6.09 -13.58
CA TRP A 154 -3.02 7.52 -13.34
C TRP A 154 -3.15 7.78 -11.87
N ARG A 155 -2.51 8.84 -11.41
CA ARG A 155 -2.63 9.34 -10.04
C ARG A 155 -3.08 10.78 -10.06
N PHE A 156 -4.18 11.05 -9.41
CA PHE A 156 -4.75 12.38 -9.24
C PHE A 156 -4.55 12.84 -7.80
N SER A 157 -4.00 14.02 -7.61
CA SER A 157 -4.06 14.74 -6.34
C SER A 157 -5.43 15.41 -6.25
N LEU A 158 -6.25 14.99 -5.29
CA LEU A 158 -7.58 15.57 -5.07
C LEU A 158 -7.50 16.92 -4.34
N LEU A 159 -6.42 17.17 -3.60
CA LEU A 159 -6.21 18.45 -2.93
C LEU A 159 -5.89 19.56 -3.93
N ASP A 160 -5.06 19.26 -4.91
CA ASP A 160 -4.61 20.25 -5.92
C ASP A 160 -5.42 20.19 -7.21
N GLY A 161 -6.28 19.19 -7.38
CA GLY A 161 -7.01 18.97 -8.63
C GLY A 161 -6.10 18.64 -9.82
N LYS A 162 -4.96 18.02 -9.59
CA LYS A 162 -3.92 17.80 -10.60
C LYS A 162 -3.66 16.31 -10.83
N LEU A 163 -3.28 16.01 -12.08
CA LEU A 163 -2.81 14.69 -12.48
C LEU A 163 -1.29 14.61 -12.26
N ASP A 164 -0.85 13.86 -11.26
CA ASP A 164 0.55 13.82 -10.83
C ASP A 164 1.35 12.78 -11.60
N ILE A 165 0.73 11.63 -11.91
CA ILE A 165 1.42 10.52 -12.57
C ILE A 165 0.53 9.99 -13.69
N GLN A 166 1.14 9.76 -14.84
CA GLN A 166 0.59 9.02 -15.96
C GLN A 166 1.66 8.04 -16.42
N GLU A 167 1.33 6.76 -16.45
CA GLU A 167 2.23 5.71 -16.90
C GLU A 167 1.47 4.82 -17.89
N TYR A 168 2.08 4.53 -19.02
CA TYR A 168 1.53 3.69 -20.08
C TYR A 168 2.58 2.66 -20.48
N ASN A 169 2.22 1.38 -20.44
CA ASN A 169 3.15 0.31 -20.81
C ASN A 169 2.46 -0.67 -21.77
N VAL A 170 3.20 -1.11 -22.74
CA VAL A 170 2.85 -2.21 -23.63
C VAL A 170 3.79 -3.36 -23.36
N TYR A 171 3.25 -4.55 -23.19
CA TYR A 171 4.01 -5.76 -22.93
C TYR A 171 3.86 -6.75 -24.07
N HIS A 172 4.97 -7.35 -24.46
CA HIS A 172 5.02 -8.45 -25.41
C HIS A 172 5.57 -9.71 -24.75
N ASN A 173 4.83 -10.79 -24.83
CA ASN A 173 5.24 -12.10 -24.35
C ASN A 173 6.15 -12.77 -25.39
N MET A 174 7.41 -13.02 -25.00
CA MET A 174 8.43 -13.67 -25.81
C MET A 174 8.59 -15.15 -25.46
N GLY A 175 7.62 -15.74 -24.75
CA GLY A 175 7.63 -17.12 -24.30
C GLY A 175 8.25 -17.26 -22.89
N SER A 176 9.54 -17.18 -22.77
CA SER A 176 10.24 -17.30 -21.46
C SER A 176 10.39 -15.98 -20.72
N TRP A 177 10.08 -14.87 -21.35
CA TRP A 177 10.22 -13.53 -20.79
C TRP A 177 9.26 -12.53 -21.43
N TYR A 178 9.05 -11.42 -20.75
CA TYR A 178 8.24 -10.31 -21.23
C TYR A 178 9.12 -9.11 -21.52
N LEU A 179 8.90 -8.51 -22.68
CA LEU A 179 9.42 -7.20 -23.03
C LEU A 179 8.34 -6.16 -22.73
N GLY A 180 8.66 -5.18 -21.90
CA GLY A 180 7.80 -4.02 -21.65
C GLY A 180 8.42 -2.76 -22.23
N VAL A 181 7.63 -1.98 -22.94
CA VAL A 181 7.99 -0.63 -23.41
C VAL A 181 6.96 0.34 -22.86
N GLY A 182 7.41 1.40 -22.22
CA GLY A 182 6.50 2.35 -21.59
C GLY A 182 6.95 3.78 -21.69
N ALA A 183 5.99 4.65 -21.46
CA ALA A 183 6.18 6.09 -21.30
C ALA A 183 5.54 6.55 -20.01
N PHE A 184 6.13 7.53 -19.36
CA PHE A 184 5.55 8.14 -18.20
C PHE A 184 5.68 9.66 -18.23
N VAL A 185 4.70 10.31 -17.62
CA VAL A 185 4.72 11.73 -17.28
C VAL A 185 4.51 11.83 -15.78
N ARG A 186 5.40 12.52 -15.09
CA ARG A 186 5.29 12.78 -13.65
C ARG A 186 5.36 14.27 -13.41
N LYS A 187 4.54 14.74 -12.51
CA LYS A 187 4.60 16.11 -12.03
C LYS A 187 5.46 16.15 -10.77
N ASN A 188 6.56 16.89 -10.83
CA ASN A 188 7.45 17.10 -9.70
C ASN A 188 7.47 18.60 -9.39
N GLY A 189 6.65 19.01 -8.39
CA GLY A 189 6.42 20.40 -8.10
C GLY A 189 5.82 21.15 -9.29
N ASN A 190 6.57 22.13 -9.83
CA ASN A 190 6.16 22.94 -11.00
C ASN A 190 6.71 22.39 -12.33
N LYS A 191 7.42 21.27 -12.34
CA LYS A 191 8.02 20.70 -13.56
C LYS A 191 7.31 19.40 -13.92
N ASN A 192 7.11 19.21 -15.23
CA ASN A 192 6.69 17.92 -15.78
C ASN A 192 7.94 17.17 -16.22
N GLU A 193 8.10 15.97 -15.71
CA GLU A 193 9.13 15.01 -16.10
C GLU A 193 8.52 14.01 -17.07
N PHE A 194 9.14 13.85 -18.22
CA PHE A 194 8.76 12.84 -19.21
C PHE A 194 9.88 11.81 -19.34
N GLY A 195 9.53 10.53 -19.42
CA GLY A 195 10.50 9.48 -19.62
C GLY A 195 9.94 8.31 -20.42
N LEU A 196 10.88 7.59 -21.02
CA LEU A 196 10.62 6.30 -21.69
C LEU A 196 11.34 5.22 -20.90
N GLY A 197 10.75 4.04 -20.83
CA GLY A 197 11.31 2.89 -20.13
C GLY A 197 11.21 1.62 -20.95
N ILE A 198 12.20 0.77 -20.81
CA ILE A 198 12.19 -0.59 -21.34
C ILE A 198 12.42 -1.52 -20.17
N SER A 199 11.62 -2.55 -20.04
CA SER A 199 11.70 -3.55 -18.98
C SER A 199 11.75 -4.95 -19.57
N PHE A 200 12.55 -5.81 -18.93
CA PHE A 200 12.62 -7.23 -19.22
C PHE A 200 12.30 -8.01 -17.97
N THR A 201 11.35 -8.92 -18.04
CA THR A 201 10.96 -9.73 -16.87
C THR A 201 10.90 -11.19 -17.29
N ILE A 202 11.59 -12.06 -16.54
CA ILE A 202 11.56 -13.50 -16.77
C ILE A 202 10.22 -14.05 -16.26
N GLN A 203 9.55 -14.84 -17.07
CA GLN A 203 8.35 -15.53 -16.67
C GLN A 203 8.70 -16.62 -15.65
N GLN A 204 8.24 -16.47 -14.42
CA GLN A 204 8.28 -17.54 -13.43
C GLN A 204 7.15 -18.52 -13.72
N THR A 205 7.45 -19.82 -13.72
CA THR A 205 6.46 -20.88 -13.88
C THR A 205 5.33 -20.74 -12.86
N GLY A 206 4.14 -20.37 -13.33
CA GLY A 206 2.93 -20.19 -12.51
C GLY A 206 2.36 -18.79 -12.45
N ASP A 207 3.10 -17.75 -12.79
CA ASP A 207 2.59 -16.37 -12.80
C ASP A 207 2.32 -15.89 -14.24
N TYR A 208 1.07 -15.74 -14.56
CA TYR A 208 0.63 -15.08 -15.79
C TYR A 208 0.83 -13.57 -15.67
N MET A 209 1.97 -13.06 -16.11
CA MET A 209 2.45 -11.68 -16.15
C MET A 209 3.08 -11.12 -14.88
N PRO A 210 4.23 -10.41 -15.03
CA PRO A 210 5.02 -9.85 -13.92
C PRO A 210 4.46 -8.56 -13.35
N VAL A 211 3.22 -8.21 -13.57
CA VAL A 211 2.62 -7.00 -13.01
C VAL A 211 2.04 -7.33 -11.64
N LYS A 212 2.91 -7.60 -10.67
CA LYS A 212 2.58 -7.36 -9.27
C LYS A 212 2.59 -5.85 -9.10
N PHE A 213 1.43 -5.25 -9.06
CA PHE A 213 1.30 -3.90 -8.59
C PHE A 213 1.61 -3.93 -7.08
N LEU A 214 2.78 -3.41 -6.70
CA LEU A 214 3.12 -3.07 -5.33
C LEU A 214 2.31 -1.86 -4.90
#